data_ae8154610c073ae66890d66a31d4d215
#
_entry.id   ae8154610c073ae66890d66a31d4d215
#
_cell.length_a   1.000
_cell.length_b   1.000
_cell.length_c   1.000
_cell.angle_alpha   90.00
_cell.angle_beta   90.00
_cell.angle_gamma   90.00
#
_symmetry.space_group_name_H-M   'P 1'
#
loop_
_entity.id
_entity.type
_entity.pdbx_description
1 polymer ?
#
loop_
_entity_poly.entity_id
_entity_poly.type
_entity_poly.pdbx_seq_one_letter_code
_entity_poly.pdbx_strand_id
1 'polypeptide(L)'
;MRIRSGNNTLNTHVKYWESIDEMPMYNWQKCSDGYLKYVTIDLIDDEKNNQIQYDKLYDQYLVRFGLSKEFERYMNLLRKKAKLQCDYVQTNKRFKLTEIEIVDAKIERLNINFGDGKSIETTVLHLSKWLGFKVNLKETTVVEYYTIIQEYGKWANKKE
;
A
#
# COMPACT_ATOMS: atom_id res chain seq x y z
N MET A 1 -55.88 1.90 -18.49
CA MET A 1 -54.92 0.98 -17.82
C MET A 1 -53.61 1.73 -17.59
N ARG A 2 -53.39 2.25 -16.38
CA ARG A 2 -52.16 3.05 -16.05
C ARG A 2 -51.17 2.14 -15.37
N ILE A 3 -50.05 1.85 -16.02
CA ILE A 3 -48.93 1.13 -15.44
C ILE A 3 -48.15 2.15 -14.58
N ARG A 4 -48.22 2.02 -13.27
CA ARG A 4 -47.35 2.76 -12.34
C ARG A 4 -45.99 2.10 -12.36
N SER A 5 -45.05 2.77 -13.01
CA SER A 5 -43.62 2.48 -12.86
C SER A 5 -43.20 2.92 -11.47
N GLY A 6 -43.06 1.97 -10.59
CA GLY A 6 -42.54 2.19 -9.25
C GLY A 6 -40.99 2.24 -9.31
N ASN A 7 -40.44 3.44 -9.40
CA ASN A 7 -39.02 3.65 -9.10
C ASN A 7 -38.79 3.49 -7.58
N ASN A 8 -38.59 2.26 -7.13
CA ASN A 8 -37.97 2.00 -5.82
C ASN A 8 -36.47 2.24 -5.96
N THR A 9 -36.07 3.51 -5.91
CA THR A 9 -34.68 3.83 -5.54
C THR A 9 -34.52 3.49 -4.06
N LEU A 10 -34.10 2.26 -3.78
CA LEU A 10 -33.52 1.90 -2.49
C LEU A 10 -32.25 2.78 -2.34
N ASN A 11 -32.39 3.86 -1.59
CA ASN A 11 -31.27 4.65 -1.09
C ASN A 11 -30.54 3.75 -0.06
N THR A 12 -29.81 2.76 -0.54
CA THR A 12 -28.88 1.98 0.27
C THR A 12 -27.71 2.91 0.58
N HIS A 13 -27.72 3.52 1.77
CA HIS A 13 -26.57 4.22 2.28
C HIS A 13 -25.42 3.21 2.39
N VAL A 14 -24.51 3.28 1.42
CA VAL A 14 -23.28 2.47 1.43
C VAL A 14 -22.47 2.84 2.67
N LYS A 15 -22.18 1.88 3.52
CA LYS A 15 -21.33 2.07 4.69
C LYS A 15 -19.88 1.80 4.32
N TYR A 16 -19.04 2.80 4.52
CA TYR A 16 -17.61 2.73 4.30
C TYR A 16 -16.85 2.58 5.61
N TRP A 17 -15.66 1.98 5.54
CA TRP A 17 -14.67 2.18 6.59
C TRP A 17 -14.19 3.63 6.51
N GLU A 18 -14.30 4.36 7.61
CA GLU A 18 -13.96 5.79 7.64
C GLU A 18 -12.51 6.03 8.07
N SER A 19 -11.92 5.09 8.80
CA SER A 19 -10.59 5.18 9.36
C SER A 19 -9.82 3.87 9.25
N ILE A 20 -8.48 3.98 9.10
CA ILE A 20 -7.57 2.84 9.20
C ILE A 20 -7.48 2.26 10.62
N ASP A 21 -7.95 2.98 11.64
CA ASP A 21 -8.07 2.49 13.00
C ASP A 21 -9.20 1.46 13.17
N GLU A 22 -10.19 1.48 12.27
CA GLU A 22 -11.36 0.58 12.31
C GLU A 22 -11.29 -0.49 11.23
N MET A 23 -10.65 -0.19 10.09
CA MET A 23 -10.60 -1.09 8.94
C MET A 23 -9.75 -2.34 9.24
N PRO A 24 -10.29 -3.56 9.07
CA PRO A 24 -9.52 -4.79 9.21
C PRO A 24 -8.38 -4.89 8.19
N MET A 25 -7.24 -5.40 8.60
CA MET A 25 -6.07 -5.58 7.72
C MET A 25 -6.38 -6.50 6.53
N TYR A 26 -7.26 -7.48 6.70
CA TYR A 26 -7.75 -8.32 5.59
C TYR A 26 -8.42 -7.49 4.49
N ASN A 27 -9.29 -6.55 4.85
CA ASN A 27 -9.99 -5.70 3.90
C ASN A 27 -9.01 -4.74 3.20
N TRP A 28 -8.08 -4.16 3.97
CA TRP A 28 -7.00 -3.32 3.45
C TRP A 28 -6.18 -4.06 2.39
N GLN A 29 -5.74 -5.28 2.69
CA GLN A 29 -5.00 -6.10 1.74
C GLN A 29 -5.80 -6.35 0.46
N LYS A 30 -7.10 -6.71 0.58
CA LYS A 30 -7.96 -6.93 -0.58
C LYS A 30 -8.10 -5.67 -1.45
N CYS A 31 -8.19 -4.48 -0.85
CA CYS A 31 -8.18 -3.23 -1.60
C CYS A 31 -6.84 -3.01 -2.31
N SER A 32 -5.71 -3.31 -1.65
CA SER A 32 -4.37 -3.23 -2.25
C SER A 32 -4.17 -4.22 -3.41
N ASP A 33 -4.86 -5.36 -3.38
CA ASP A 33 -4.90 -6.36 -4.46
C ASP A 33 -5.82 -5.95 -5.62
N GLY A 34 -6.50 -4.77 -5.53
CA GLY A 34 -7.40 -4.24 -6.54
C GLY A 34 -8.88 -4.53 -6.30
N TYR A 35 -9.25 -5.21 -5.22
CA TYR A 35 -10.66 -5.50 -4.90
C TYR A 35 -11.27 -4.39 -4.05
N LEU A 36 -11.55 -3.24 -4.66
CA LEU A 36 -11.99 -2.01 -3.97
C LEU A 36 -13.32 -2.13 -3.21
N LYS A 37 -14.18 -3.10 -3.50
CA LYS A 37 -15.42 -3.35 -2.75
C LYS A 37 -15.18 -3.60 -1.25
N TYR A 38 -13.98 -4.03 -0.86
CA TYR A 38 -13.63 -4.27 0.54
C TYR A 38 -13.43 -2.98 1.36
N VAL A 39 -13.46 -1.80 0.72
CA VAL A 39 -13.52 -0.51 1.41
C VAL A 39 -14.89 -0.25 2.03
N THR A 40 -15.92 -0.97 1.57
CA THR A 40 -17.27 -0.93 2.14
C THR A 40 -17.49 -2.07 3.12
N ILE A 41 -18.32 -1.84 4.15
CA ILE A 41 -18.68 -2.87 5.12
C ILE A 41 -19.53 -3.96 4.45
N ASP A 42 -20.43 -3.56 3.55
CA ASP A 42 -21.40 -4.43 2.88
C ASP A 42 -20.87 -5.00 1.54
N LEU A 43 -19.58 -4.81 1.23
CA LEU A 43 -18.91 -5.29 0.01
C LEU A 43 -19.61 -4.84 -1.30
N ILE A 44 -20.07 -3.60 -1.32
CA ILE A 44 -20.76 -2.99 -2.47
C ILE A 44 -19.72 -2.60 -3.53
N ASP A 45 -19.99 -2.96 -4.78
CA ASP A 45 -19.13 -2.68 -5.92
C ASP A 45 -19.54 -1.36 -6.61
N ASP A 46 -18.96 -0.25 -6.14
CA ASP A 46 -19.04 1.07 -6.73
C ASP A 46 -17.61 1.59 -6.96
N GLU A 47 -17.01 1.16 -8.06
CA GLU A 47 -15.59 1.34 -8.35
C GLU A 47 -15.12 2.79 -8.11
N LYS A 48 -15.88 3.78 -8.61
CA LYS A 48 -15.50 5.20 -8.52
C LYS A 48 -15.50 5.72 -7.06
N ASN A 49 -16.59 5.46 -6.33
CA ASN A 49 -16.71 5.94 -4.95
C ASN A 49 -15.81 5.12 -4.02
N ASN A 50 -15.64 3.82 -4.29
CA ASN A 50 -14.73 2.95 -3.56
C ASN A 50 -13.27 3.40 -3.72
N GLN A 51 -12.85 3.80 -4.93
CA GLN A 51 -11.52 4.35 -5.16
C GLN A 51 -11.29 5.62 -4.35
N ILE A 52 -12.22 6.57 -4.39
CA ILE A 52 -12.13 7.82 -3.63
C ILE A 52 -12.00 7.55 -2.12
N GLN A 53 -12.74 6.58 -1.60
CA GLN A 53 -12.66 6.25 -0.18
C GLN A 53 -11.36 5.52 0.16
N TYR A 54 -10.88 4.62 -0.70
CA TYR A 54 -9.60 3.97 -0.52
C TYR A 54 -8.44 4.96 -0.52
N ASP A 55 -8.46 5.94 -1.42
CA ASP A 55 -7.44 7.00 -1.48
C ASP A 55 -7.39 7.80 -0.17
N LYS A 56 -8.54 8.14 0.43
CA LYS A 56 -8.59 8.81 1.74
C LYS A 56 -7.98 7.96 2.87
N LEU A 57 -8.27 6.67 2.88
CA LEU A 57 -7.69 5.74 3.86
C LEU A 57 -6.19 5.58 3.64
N TYR A 58 -5.76 5.55 2.38
CA TYR A 58 -4.35 5.49 2.02
C TYR A 58 -3.58 6.75 2.44
N ASP A 59 -4.20 7.93 2.32
CA ASP A 59 -3.63 9.19 2.83
C ASP A 59 -3.47 9.14 4.36
N GLN A 60 -4.46 8.62 5.10
CA GLN A 60 -4.34 8.42 6.55
C GLN A 60 -3.17 7.50 6.90
N TYR A 61 -3.00 6.41 6.12
CA TYR A 61 -1.88 5.50 6.27
C TYR A 61 -0.54 6.20 6.05
N LEU A 62 -0.41 6.98 4.98
CA LEU A 62 0.82 7.73 4.67
C LEU A 62 1.15 8.77 5.74
N VAL A 63 0.16 9.46 6.27
CA VAL A 63 0.36 10.45 7.37
C VAL A 63 0.87 9.75 8.63
N ARG A 64 0.38 8.56 8.95
CA ARG A 64 0.70 7.87 10.20
C ARG A 64 1.99 7.06 10.15
N PHE A 65 2.21 6.34 9.06
CA PHE A 65 3.32 5.38 8.92
C PHE A 65 4.40 5.86 7.96
N GLY A 66 4.09 6.85 7.12
CA GLY A 66 5.00 7.35 6.09
C GLY A 66 5.21 6.37 4.93
N LEU A 67 6.16 6.71 4.08
CA LEU A 67 6.65 5.83 3.03
C LEU A 67 7.74 4.92 3.60
N SER A 68 7.84 3.69 3.11
CA SER A 68 8.98 2.85 3.47
C SER A 68 10.28 3.49 3.00
N LYS A 69 11.38 3.30 3.77
CA LYS A 69 12.71 3.82 3.41
C LYS A 69 13.18 3.31 2.03
N GLU A 70 12.81 2.09 1.69
CA GLU A 70 13.08 1.47 0.39
C GLU A 70 12.35 2.21 -0.73
N PHE A 71 11.07 2.54 -0.53
CA PHE A 71 10.29 3.30 -1.49
C PHE A 71 10.81 4.73 -1.66
N GLU A 72 11.15 5.41 -0.57
CA GLU A 72 11.80 6.74 -0.63
C GLU A 72 13.12 6.69 -1.42
N ARG A 73 13.93 5.65 -1.18
CA ARG A 73 15.18 5.43 -1.90
C ARG A 73 14.95 5.19 -3.39
N TYR A 74 13.93 4.38 -3.74
CA TYR A 74 13.53 4.14 -5.11
C TYR A 74 13.08 5.43 -5.81
N MET A 75 12.21 6.23 -5.19
CA MET A 75 11.76 7.51 -5.72
C MET A 75 12.91 8.50 -5.91
N ASN A 76 13.87 8.54 -5.01
CA ASN A 76 15.06 9.39 -5.13
C ASN A 76 15.96 8.96 -6.31
N LEU A 77 16.09 7.66 -6.57
CA LEU A 77 16.80 7.15 -7.74
C LEU A 77 16.07 7.49 -9.04
N LEU A 78 14.75 7.37 -9.10
CA LEU A 78 13.96 7.78 -10.27
C LEU A 78 14.12 9.28 -10.57
N ARG A 79 14.05 10.14 -9.56
CA ARG A 79 14.30 11.59 -9.72
C ARG A 79 15.71 11.87 -10.24
N LYS A 80 16.73 11.16 -9.71
CA LYS A 80 18.10 11.28 -10.17
C LYS A 80 18.25 10.87 -11.63
N LYS A 81 17.63 9.74 -12.04
CA LYS A 81 17.62 9.27 -13.42
C LYS A 81 17.01 10.32 -14.35
N ALA A 82 15.82 10.81 -14.03
CA ALA A 82 15.15 11.85 -14.84
C ALA A 82 16.02 13.09 -15.01
N LYS A 83 16.67 13.58 -13.95
CA LYS A 83 17.59 14.72 -14.02
C LYS A 83 18.79 14.44 -14.95
N LEU A 84 19.41 13.27 -14.82
CA LEU A 84 20.54 12.89 -15.70
C LEU A 84 20.13 12.77 -17.17
N GLN A 85 18.92 12.29 -17.45
CA GLN A 85 18.36 12.23 -18.81
C GLN A 85 18.15 13.64 -19.37
N CYS A 86 17.59 14.57 -18.61
CA CYS A 86 17.45 15.97 -19.01
C CYS A 86 18.82 16.61 -19.27
N ASP A 87 19.79 16.41 -18.36
CA ASP A 87 21.17 16.93 -18.50
C ASP A 87 21.86 16.36 -19.77
N TYR A 88 21.63 15.07 -20.06
CA TYR A 88 22.17 14.46 -21.27
C TYR A 88 21.60 15.09 -22.56
N VAL A 89 20.27 15.27 -22.61
CA VAL A 89 19.60 15.90 -23.76
C VAL A 89 20.11 17.33 -23.99
N GLN A 90 20.34 18.09 -22.90
CA GLN A 90 20.81 19.47 -23.00
C GLN A 90 22.30 19.60 -23.36
N THR A 91 23.13 18.71 -22.85
CA THR A 91 24.59 18.86 -22.93
C THR A 91 25.26 17.92 -23.91
N ASN A 92 24.55 16.86 -24.35
CA ASN A 92 25.03 15.76 -25.19
C ASN A 92 26.35 15.10 -24.69
N LYS A 93 26.59 15.15 -23.38
CA LYS A 93 27.80 14.60 -22.75
C LYS A 93 27.66 13.09 -22.52
N ARG A 94 28.40 12.28 -23.27
CA ARG A 94 28.29 10.81 -23.25
C ARG A 94 28.48 10.17 -21.88
N PHE A 95 29.31 10.74 -20.99
CA PHE A 95 29.48 10.21 -19.65
C PHE A 95 28.19 10.19 -18.82
N LYS A 96 27.20 11.03 -19.16
CA LYS A 96 25.87 10.99 -18.54
C LYS A 96 25.11 9.69 -18.79
N LEU A 97 25.36 9.03 -19.92
CA LEU A 97 24.78 7.71 -20.20
C LEU A 97 25.28 6.66 -19.19
N THR A 98 26.57 6.66 -18.91
CA THR A 98 27.15 5.75 -17.90
C THR A 98 26.57 6.02 -16.50
N GLU A 99 26.37 7.30 -16.14
CA GLU A 99 25.71 7.65 -14.87
C GLU A 99 24.27 7.15 -14.82
N ILE A 100 23.52 7.22 -15.93
CA ILE A 100 22.16 6.68 -16.04
C ILE A 100 22.17 5.15 -15.87
N GLU A 101 23.07 4.43 -16.56
CA GLU A 101 23.21 2.98 -16.43
C GLU A 101 23.51 2.55 -14.98
N ILE A 102 24.36 3.29 -14.26
CA ILE A 102 24.65 3.04 -12.85
C ILE A 102 23.39 3.24 -11.97
N VAL A 103 22.57 4.26 -12.28
CA VAL A 103 21.33 4.48 -11.55
C VAL A 103 20.32 3.38 -11.87
N ASP A 104 20.22 2.94 -13.14
CA ASP A 104 19.34 1.84 -13.54
C ASP A 104 19.70 0.53 -12.83
N ALA A 105 20.97 0.18 -12.77
CA ALA A 105 21.42 -0.99 -12.02
C ALA A 105 21.08 -0.91 -10.53
N LYS A 106 21.05 0.30 -9.92
CA LYS A 106 20.61 0.49 -8.53
C LYS A 106 19.10 0.33 -8.38
N ILE A 107 18.32 0.81 -9.35
CA ILE A 107 16.86 0.65 -9.38
C ILE A 107 16.50 -0.83 -9.52
N GLU A 108 17.14 -1.56 -10.43
CA GLU A 108 16.93 -3.00 -10.62
C GLU A 108 17.21 -3.81 -9.35
N ARG A 109 18.29 -3.49 -8.63
CA ARG A 109 18.61 -4.14 -7.34
C ARG A 109 17.54 -3.89 -6.28
N LEU A 110 16.93 -2.69 -6.26
CA LEU A 110 15.81 -2.41 -5.36
C LEU A 110 14.55 -3.16 -5.79
N ASN A 111 14.23 -3.22 -7.09
CA ASN A 111 13.07 -3.93 -7.60
C ASN A 111 13.12 -5.44 -7.29
N ILE A 112 14.29 -6.06 -7.32
CA ILE A 112 14.46 -7.46 -6.90
C ILE A 112 14.03 -7.62 -5.44
N ASN A 113 14.36 -6.66 -4.57
CA ASN A 113 13.97 -6.70 -3.16
C ASN A 113 12.47 -6.39 -2.94
N PHE A 114 11.83 -5.62 -3.83
CA PHE A 114 10.37 -5.41 -3.81
C PHE A 114 9.59 -6.63 -4.30
N GLY A 115 10.17 -7.46 -5.17
CA GLY A 115 9.56 -8.68 -5.71
C GLY A 115 9.60 -9.89 -4.77
N ASP A 116 10.55 -9.92 -3.84
CA ASP A 116 10.63 -10.93 -2.77
C ASP A 116 9.72 -10.62 -1.58
N GLY A 117 8.58 -9.98 -1.82
CA GLY A 117 7.56 -9.74 -0.80
C GLY A 117 7.22 -11.07 -0.12
N LYS A 118 7.74 -11.29 1.11
CA LYS A 118 7.24 -12.35 1.97
C LYS A 118 5.73 -12.22 1.96
N SER A 119 5.04 -13.30 1.60
CA SER A 119 3.59 -13.24 1.55
C SER A 119 3.08 -12.76 2.92
N ILE A 120 1.98 -12.05 2.94
CA ILE A 120 1.43 -11.54 4.21
C ILE A 120 1.23 -12.69 5.20
N GLU A 121 0.91 -13.90 4.69
CA GLU A 121 0.77 -15.10 5.49
C GLU A 121 2.07 -15.48 6.20
N THR A 122 3.21 -15.39 5.50
CA THR A 122 4.53 -15.64 6.09
C THR A 122 4.84 -14.60 7.16
N THR A 123 4.54 -13.33 6.90
CA THR A 123 4.72 -12.25 7.87
C THR A 123 3.86 -12.47 9.11
N VAL A 124 2.57 -12.80 8.92
CA VAL A 124 1.63 -13.11 10.01
C VAL A 124 2.11 -14.30 10.84
N LEU A 125 2.67 -15.34 10.20
CA LEU A 125 3.23 -16.50 10.91
C LEU A 125 4.41 -16.10 11.80
N HIS A 126 5.34 -15.27 11.29
CA HIS A 126 6.46 -14.77 12.08
C HIS A 126 6.02 -13.87 13.25
N LEU A 127 5.08 -12.96 13.00
CA LEU A 127 4.51 -12.10 14.04
C LEU A 127 3.79 -12.93 15.11
N SER A 128 2.99 -13.92 14.71
CA SER A 128 2.27 -14.80 15.63
C SER A 128 3.22 -15.61 16.53
N LYS A 129 4.33 -16.10 15.97
CA LYS A 129 5.38 -16.79 16.74
C LYS A 129 6.06 -15.84 17.73
N TRP A 130 6.34 -14.62 17.34
CA TRP A 130 6.98 -13.62 18.19
C TRP A 130 6.07 -13.16 19.32
N LEU A 131 4.79 -12.90 19.02
CA LEU A 131 3.79 -12.47 20.00
C LEU A 131 3.34 -13.58 20.94
N GLY A 132 3.49 -14.86 20.55
CA GLY A 132 3.01 -16.01 21.31
C GLY A 132 1.49 -16.30 21.13
N PHE A 133 0.81 -15.59 20.24
CA PHE A 133 -0.58 -15.82 19.87
C PHE A 133 -0.82 -15.60 18.38
N LYS A 134 -1.92 -16.18 17.85
CA LYS A 134 -2.25 -16.07 16.42
C LYS A 134 -2.80 -14.70 16.07
N VAL A 135 -2.15 -14.00 15.14
CA VAL A 135 -2.66 -12.75 14.55
C VAL A 135 -3.78 -13.09 13.56
N ASN A 136 -4.98 -12.52 13.75
CA ASN A 136 -6.13 -12.69 12.88
C ASN A 136 -6.37 -11.41 12.07
N LEU A 137 -6.04 -11.42 10.78
CA LEU A 137 -6.16 -10.25 9.90
C LEU A 137 -7.58 -9.70 9.75
N LYS A 138 -8.62 -10.50 10.06
CA LYS A 138 -10.02 -10.05 10.02
C LYS A 138 -10.44 -9.26 11.25
N GLU A 139 -9.71 -9.40 12.34
CA GLU A 139 -9.97 -8.75 13.62
C GLU A 139 -8.94 -7.67 13.92
N THR A 140 -7.70 -7.86 13.46
CA THR A 140 -6.61 -6.89 13.61
C THR A 140 -6.81 -5.75 12.64
N THR A 141 -6.84 -4.52 13.12
CA THR A 141 -6.96 -3.32 12.28
C THR A 141 -5.67 -3.01 11.52
N VAL A 142 -5.76 -2.16 10.51
CA VAL A 142 -4.58 -1.69 9.74
C VAL A 142 -3.55 -1.08 10.67
N VAL A 143 -4.00 -0.22 11.60
CA VAL A 143 -3.11 0.46 12.54
C VAL A 143 -2.43 -0.51 13.49
N GLU A 144 -3.17 -1.44 14.08
CA GLU A 144 -2.59 -2.46 14.96
C GLU A 144 -1.55 -3.31 14.24
N TYR A 145 -1.85 -3.76 13.02
CA TYR A 145 -0.95 -4.59 12.24
C TYR A 145 0.38 -3.89 11.94
N TYR A 146 0.34 -2.65 11.44
CA TYR A 146 1.57 -1.92 11.13
C TYR A 146 2.33 -1.48 12.38
N THR A 147 1.65 -1.23 13.50
CA THR A 147 2.29 -0.98 14.78
C THR A 147 3.05 -2.22 15.26
N ILE A 148 2.44 -3.41 15.16
CA ILE A 148 3.10 -4.68 15.50
C ILE A 148 4.34 -4.90 14.63
N ILE A 149 4.26 -4.62 13.32
CA ILE A 149 5.42 -4.72 12.40
C ILE A 149 6.55 -3.78 12.84
N GLN A 150 6.24 -2.54 13.20
CA GLN A 150 7.26 -1.58 13.64
C GLN A 150 7.96 -2.04 14.94
N GLU A 151 7.19 -2.55 15.90
CA GLU A 151 7.75 -3.07 17.16
C GLU A 151 8.58 -4.34 16.93
N TYR A 152 8.13 -5.24 16.05
CA TYR A 152 8.90 -6.42 15.65
C TYR A 152 10.24 -6.02 15.00
N GLY A 153 10.22 -5.03 14.10
CA GLY A 153 11.44 -4.51 13.48
C GLY A 153 12.44 -3.93 14.49
N LYS A 154 11.96 -3.17 15.48
CA LYS A 154 12.79 -2.64 16.56
C LYS A 154 13.40 -3.76 17.42
N TRP A 155 12.65 -4.81 17.69
CA TRP A 155 13.11 -5.96 18.46
C TRP A 155 14.15 -6.78 17.68
N ALA A 156 13.91 -7.04 16.40
CA ALA A 156 14.85 -7.79 15.56
C ALA A 156 16.21 -7.09 15.45
N ASN A 157 16.22 -5.75 15.25
CA ASN A 157 17.45 -4.96 15.14
C ASN A 157 18.25 -4.82 16.47
N LYS A 158 17.65 -5.16 17.62
CA LYS A 158 18.37 -5.16 18.92
C LYS A 158 19.14 -6.45 19.18
N LYS A 159 18.94 -7.49 18.36
CA LYS A 159 19.59 -8.80 18.52
C LYS A 159 20.86 -8.97 17.67
N GLU A 160 21.13 -8.03 16.76
CA GLU A 160 22.39 -7.91 16.03
C GLU A 160 23.38 -7.04 16.82
#